data_38da4b1f67d569b99c6327ad18e8c9d8
#
_entry.id   38da4b1f67d569b99c6327ad18e8c9d8
#
_cell.length_a   1.000
_cell.length_b   1.000
_cell.length_c   1.000
_cell.angle_alpha   90.00
_cell.angle_beta   90.00
_cell.angle_gamma   90.00
#
_symmetry.space_group_name_H-M   'P 1'
#
loop_
_entity.id
_entity.type
_entity.pdbx_description
1 polymer ?
#
loop_
_entity_poly.entity_id
_entity_poly.type
_entity_poly.pdbx_seq_one_letter_code
_entity_poly.pdbx_strand_id
1 'polypeptide(L)'
;MDESRVVLKYNEGIPAMNKETEVEIIKKFIVKNKQERIIWKLQNAKKRKKVFWHFDHPDILKKEILYPSTYKDAEHLEKVLYEMSGTRECYVIGECYIGTMQLRQACEEAWQGGICIIYCGNGIGYYQGDQEKGAPPRFMLLKEKCCKIPSRI
;
A
#
# COMPACT_ATOMS: atom_id res chain seq x y z
N MET A 1 -7.19 -20.48 -17.01
CA MET A 1 -6.93 -19.94 -16.78
C MET A 1 -6.57 -19.62 -16.29
N ASP A 2 -6.56 -20.07 -16.28
CA ASP A 2 -6.08 -19.55 -15.89
C ASP A 2 -5.51 -19.34 -15.37
N GLU A 3 -5.29 -19.77 -15.43
CA GLU A 3 -4.69 -19.34 -15.18
C GLU A 3 -4.27 -18.75 -15.03
N SER A 4 -4.41 -19.21 -15.40
CA SER A 4 -3.97 -18.44 -15.41
C SER A 4 -3.79 -17.90 -15.06
N ARG A 5 -3.98 -18.37 -15.01
CA ARG A 5 -3.71 -17.69 -14.77
C ARG A 5 -3.13 -17.38 -14.08
N VAL A 6 -2.79 -17.75 -13.64
CA VAL A 6 -2.25 -17.24 -13.19
C VAL A 6 -1.31 -16.84 -13.09
N VAL A 7 -0.94 -17.14 -13.35
CA VAL A 7 -0.25 -16.61 -13.46
C VAL A 7 0.29 -16.06 -13.80
N LEU A 8 0.27 -16.18 -14.12
CA LEU A 8 0.61 -15.51 -14.57
C LEU A 8 0.92 -14.93 -14.40
N LYS A 9 0.93 -15.12 -14.08
CA LYS A 9 1.16 -14.45 -14.15
C LYS A 9 1.92 -13.83 -13.85
N TYR A 10 2.35 -14.11 -13.54
CA TYR A 10 2.83 -13.34 -13.45
C TYR A 10 3.62 -12.87 -13.99
N ASN A 11 3.83 -13.02 -14.46
CA ASN A 11 4.35 -12.46 -15.11
C ASN A 11 4.34 -11.91 -15.71
N GLU A 12 4.05 -12.31 -16.04
CA GLU A 12 4.02 -11.62 -16.62
C GLU A 12 3.78 -10.68 -16.39
N GLY A 13 3.56 -10.50 -15.96
CA GLY A 13 3.17 -9.68 -15.62
C GLY A 13 2.92 -8.84 -15.48
N ILE A 14 3.47 -9.07 -15.60
CA ILE A 14 3.17 -8.05 -15.64
C ILE A 14 1.96 -7.58 -15.93
N PRO A 15 1.12 -8.28 -16.19
CA PRO A 15 -0.21 -7.78 -16.36
C PRO A 15 -0.77 -7.30 -15.08
N ALA A 16 -0.29 -7.82 -14.03
CA ALA A 16 -0.69 -7.31 -12.74
C ALA A 16 -0.30 -5.86 -12.57
N MET A 17 0.57 -5.37 -13.43
CA MET A 17 0.98 -3.98 -13.36
C MET A 17 -0.16 -3.07 -13.82
N ASN A 18 -0.61 -2.21 -12.95
CA ASN A 18 -1.64 -1.22 -13.28
C ASN A 18 -1.05 0.16 -13.13
N LYS A 19 -0.59 0.71 -14.25
CA LYS A 19 0.09 2.01 -14.23
C LYS A 19 -0.80 3.11 -13.67
N GLU A 20 -2.07 3.09 -14.02
CA GLU A 20 -2.98 4.14 -13.56
C GLU A 20 -3.16 4.11 -12.06
N THR A 21 -3.33 2.90 -11.51
CA THR A 21 -3.49 2.76 -10.07
C THR A 21 -2.21 3.17 -9.35
N GLU A 22 -1.05 2.77 -9.87
CA GLU A 22 0.21 3.13 -9.23
C GLU A 22 0.44 4.63 -9.24
N VAL A 23 0.14 5.30 -10.35
CA VAL A 23 0.25 6.74 -10.41
C VAL A 23 -0.72 7.40 -9.42
N GLU A 24 -1.93 6.87 -9.34
CA GLU A 24 -2.92 7.39 -8.40
C GLU A 24 -2.42 7.30 -6.96
N ILE A 25 -1.87 6.16 -6.57
CA ILE A 25 -1.34 5.95 -5.22
C ILE A 25 -0.27 6.99 -4.92
N ILE A 26 0.68 7.13 -5.84
CA ILE A 26 1.80 8.04 -5.62
C ILE A 26 1.31 9.47 -5.51
N LYS A 27 0.40 9.89 -6.38
CA LYS A 27 -0.09 11.26 -6.36
C LYS A 27 -0.95 11.57 -5.14
N LYS A 28 -1.66 10.58 -4.62
CA LYS A 28 -2.49 10.79 -3.45
C LYS A 28 -1.70 10.84 -2.15
N PHE A 29 -0.70 9.99 -2.03
CA PHE A 29 -0.06 9.76 -0.73
C PHE A 29 1.35 10.32 -0.60
N ILE A 30 2.09 10.46 -1.69
CA ILE A 30 3.51 10.82 -1.62
C ILE A 30 3.68 12.33 -1.76
N VAL A 31 4.65 12.89 -1.01
CA VAL A 31 4.94 14.32 -1.11
C VAL A 31 5.26 14.71 -2.55
N LYS A 32 4.82 15.91 -2.94
CA LYS A 32 4.82 16.29 -4.34
C LYS A 32 6.19 16.23 -4.99
N ASN A 33 7.21 16.68 -4.29
CA ASN A 33 8.55 16.76 -4.89
C ASN A 33 9.23 15.40 -5.09
N LYS A 34 8.61 14.32 -4.63
CA LYS A 34 9.13 12.97 -4.83
C LYS A 34 8.32 12.15 -5.82
N GLN A 35 7.18 12.65 -6.24
CA GLN A 35 6.23 11.85 -7.03
C GLN A 35 6.80 11.43 -8.38
N GLU A 36 7.37 12.37 -9.14
CA GLU A 36 7.83 12.06 -10.49
C GLU A 36 8.91 10.99 -10.49
N ARG A 37 9.83 11.08 -9.55
CA ARG A 37 10.92 10.12 -9.47
C ARG A 37 10.41 8.72 -9.17
N ILE A 38 9.48 8.62 -8.23
CA ILE A 38 8.94 7.32 -7.85
C ILE A 38 8.10 6.73 -8.98
N ILE A 39 7.29 7.57 -9.64
CA ILE A 39 6.49 7.10 -10.77
C ILE A 39 7.42 6.58 -11.88
N TRP A 40 8.49 7.30 -12.17
CA TRP A 40 9.43 6.86 -13.18
C TRP A 40 10.02 5.51 -12.84
N LYS A 41 10.41 5.31 -11.57
CA LYS A 41 10.97 4.02 -11.14
C LYS A 41 9.95 2.89 -11.21
N LEU A 42 8.70 3.18 -10.91
CA LEU A 42 7.66 2.16 -11.04
C LEU A 42 7.46 1.71 -12.48
N GLN A 43 7.74 2.59 -13.43
CA GLN A 43 7.60 2.26 -14.85
C GLN A 43 8.85 1.64 -15.46
N ASN A 44 9.89 1.48 -14.65
CA ASN A 44 11.15 0.88 -15.09
C ASN A 44 11.28 -0.51 -14.50
N ALA A 45 11.33 -1.54 -15.37
CA ALA A 45 11.27 -2.93 -14.92
C ALA A 45 12.36 -3.27 -13.91
N LYS A 46 13.56 -2.71 -14.09
CA LYS A 46 14.66 -3.03 -13.18
C LYS A 46 14.55 -2.30 -11.85
N LYS A 47 14.10 -1.06 -11.88
CA LYS A 47 14.06 -0.23 -10.68
C LYS A 47 12.81 -0.44 -9.86
N ARG A 48 11.78 -0.97 -10.48
CA ARG A 48 10.50 -1.20 -9.86
C ARG A 48 10.60 -2.07 -8.61
N LYS A 49 11.42 -3.09 -8.66
CA LYS A 49 11.52 -4.06 -7.58
C LYS A 49 12.03 -3.46 -6.28
N LYS A 50 12.78 -2.37 -6.36
CA LYS A 50 13.35 -1.74 -5.17
C LYS A 50 12.71 -0.42 -4.83
N VAL A 51 11.59 -0.10 -5.44
CA VAL A 51 10.93 1.19 -5.20
C VAL A 51 10.50 1.32 -3.74
N PHE A 52 10.24 0.19 -3.07
CA PHE A 52 9.80 0.20 -1.68
C PHE A 52 10.78 0.94 -0.75
N TRP A 53 12.05 1.02 -1.11
CA TRP A 53 13.01 1.73 -0.26
C TRP A 53 12.68 3.20 -0.12
N HIS A 54 11.92 3.77 -1.05
CA HIS A 54 11.45 5.15 -0.90
C HIS A 54 10.45 5.29 0.24
N PHE A 55 9.86 4.19 0.69
CA PHE A 55 8.82 4.21 1.71
C PHE A 55 9.32 3.74 3.06
N ASP A 56 10.64 3.70 3.25
CA ASP A 56 11.20 3.23 4.53
C ASP A 56 10.82 4.14 5.69
N HIS A 57 10.60 5.42 5.42
CA HIS A 57 10.30 6.42 6.42
C HIS A 57 9.00 7.15 6.10
N PRO A 58 8.17 7.46 7.11
CA PRO A 58 6.91 8.15 6.85
C PRO A 58 7.06 9.57 6.31
N ASP A 59 8.27 10.14 6.34
CA ASP A 59 8.51 11.46 5.78
C ASP A 59 8.19 11.56 4.30
N ILE A 60 8.16 10.43 3.60
CA ILE A 60 7.83 10.40 2.19
C ILE A 60 6.34 10.69 1.94
N LEU A 61 5.51 10.56 2.96
CA LEU A 61 4.07 10.70 2.85
C LEU A 61 3.62 12.12 3.17
N LYS A 62 2.51 12.53 2.57
CA LYS A 62 1.89 13.81 2.89
C LYS A 62 1.40 13.77 4.32
N LYS A 63 1.74 14.78 5.11
CA LYS A 63 1.41 14.78 6.52
C LYS A 63 -0.08 14.81 6.80
N GLU A 64 -0.82 15.48 5.95
CA GLU A 64 -2.26 15.68 6.19
C GLU A 64 -3.09 14.41 6.04
N ILE A 65 -2.51 13.36 5.48
CA ILE A 65 -3.24 12.10 5.27
C ILE A 65 -2.88 11.02 6.29
N LEU A 66 -1.96 11.29 7.19
CA LEU A 66 -1.44 10.29 8.13
C LEU A 66 -2.27 10.23 9.40
N TYR A 67 -2.73 9.04 9.76
CA TYR A 67 -3.44 8.77 11.00
C TYR A 67 -2.78 7.59 11.70
N PRO A 68 -2.33 7.75 12.94
CA PRO A 68 -1.66 6.64 13.64
C PRO A 68 -2.53 5.39 13.69
N SER A 69 -1.86 4.26 13.66
CA SER A 69 -2.53 2.97 13.62
C SER A 69 -2.06 2.12 14.80
N THR A 70 -3.02 1.54 15.54
CA THR A 70 -2.72 0.71 16.69
C THR A 70 -3.47 -0.61 16.61
N TYR A 71 -3.27 -1.33 15.50
CA TYR A 71 -3.99 -2.58 15.27
C TYR A 71 -3.34 -3.71 16.04
N LYS A 72 -4.17 -4.64 16.51
CA LYS A 72 -3.69 -5.79 17.28
C LYS A 72 -3.00 -6.81 16.39
N ASP A 73 -3.55 -7.04 15.21
CA ASP A 73 -3.08 -8.10 14.34
C ASP A 73 -3.60 -7.84 12.93
N ALA A 74 -3.28 -8.78 12.03
CA ALA A 74 -3.67 -8.64 10.64
C ALA A 74 -5.19 -8.67 10.47
N GLU A 75 -5.87 -9.45 11.24
CA GLU A 75 -7.32 -9.55 11.15
C GLU A 75 -7.98 -8.23 11.53
N HIS A 76 -7.48 -7.58 12.57
CA HIS A 76 -8.00 -6.28 12.99
C HIS A 76 -7.76 -5.23 11.88
N LEU A 77 -6.58 -5.22 11.30
CA LEU A 77 -6.26 -4.30 10.21
C LEU A 77 -7.18 -4.52 9.02
N GLU A 78 -7.38 -5.78 8.64
CA GLU A 78 -8.28 -6.11 7.54
C GLU A 78 -9.69 -5.60 7.81
N LYS A 79 -10.18 -5.80 9.02
CA LYS A 79 -11.52 -5.39 9.37
C LYS A 79 -11.69 -3.88 9.24
N VAL A 80 -10.74 -3.11 9.77
CA VAL A 80 -10.82 -1.65 9.70
C VAL A 80 -10.77 -1.17 8.25
N LEU A 81 -9.83 -1.70 7.46
CA LEU A 81 -9.72 -1.28 6.06
C LEU A 81 -10.98 -1.64 5.27
N TYR A 82 -11.53 -2.82 5.53
CA TYR A 82 -12.75 -3.22 4.85
C TYR A 82 -13.94 -2.34 5.24
N GLU A 83 -14.07 -2.03 6.53
CA GLU A 83 -15.18 -1.18 6.98
C GLU A 83 -15.13 0.19 6.35
N MET A 84 -13.93 0.72 6.12
CA MET A 84 -13.78 2.04 5.54
C MET A 84 -13.91 2.05 4.03
N SER A 85 -13.41 1.02 3.37
CA SER A 85 -13.34 1.01 1.90
C SER A 85 -14.47 0.23 1.24
N GLY A 86 -15.00 -0.78 1.92
CA GLY A 86 -16.03 -1.62 1.34
C GLY A 86 -15.53 -2.62 0.32
N THR A 87 -14.21 -2.78 0.21
CA THR A 87 -13.64 -3.69 -0.78
C THR A 87 -12.76 -4.73 -0.11
N ARG A 88 -12.71 -5.91 -0.71
CA ARG A 88 -11.85 -6.99 -0.22
C ARG A 88 -10.63 -7.19 -1.10
N GLU A 89 -10.46 -6.33 -2.10
CA GLU A 89 -9.32 -6.38 -2.98
C GLU A 89 -8.57 -5.06 -2.88
N CYS A 90 -7.24 -5.11 -2.94
CA CYS A 90 -6.43 -3.93 -2.80
C CYS A 90 -5.26 -3.98 -3.77
N TYR A 91 -4.52 -2.88 -3.82
CA TYR A 91 -3.30 -2.78 -4.61
C TYR A 91 -2.14 -2.54 -3.66
N VAL A 92 -1.07 -3.31 -3.81
CA VAL A 92 0.07 -3.25 -2.90
C VAL A 92 1.30 -2.76 -3.65
N ILE A 93 2.01 -1.81 -3.04
CA ILE A 93 3.36 -1.47 -3.48
C ILE A 93 4.25 -1.76 -2.28
N GLY A 94 4.95 -2.88 -2.32
CA GLY A 94 5.67 -3.33 -1.15
C GLY A 94 6.98 -4.01 -1.47
N GLU A 95 7.62 -4.46 -0.39
CA GLU A 95 8.94 -5.04 -0.46
C GLU A 95 8.94 -6.36 -1.22
N CYS A 96 7.91 -7.15 -1.04
CA CYS A 96 7.84 -8.48 -1.62
C CYS A 96 6.89 -8.59 -2.81
N TYR A 97 6.08 -7.57 -3.05
CA TYR A 97 5.06 -7.69 -4.08
C TYR A 97 4.55 -6.31 -4.51
N ILE A 98 4.29 -6.16 -5.80
CA ILE A 98 3.63 -4.97 -6.34
C ILE A 98 2.52 -5.48 -7.26
N GLY A 99 1.28 -5.11 -6.95
CA GLY A 99 0.15 -5.53 -7.75
C GLY A 99 -1.13 -5.68 -6.94
N THR A 100 -2.15 -6.22 -7.59
CA THR A 100 -3.44 -6.47 -6.96
C THR A 100 -3.34 -7.68 -6.03
N MET A 101 -4.01 -7.59 -4.88
CA MET A 101 -3.98 -8.65 -3.89
C MET A 101 -5.28 -8.65 -3.10
N GLN A 102 -5.66 -9.80 -2.57
CA GLN A 102 -6.78 -9.85 -1.63
C GLN A 102 -6.39 -9.10 -0.36
N LEU A 103 -7.33 -8.34 0.18
CA LEU A 103 -7.06 -7.51 1.35
C LEU A 103 -6.56 -8.33 2.52
N ARG A 104 -7.17 -9.48 2.76
CA ARG A 104 -6.75 -10.35 3.86
C ARG A 104 -5.29 -10.76 3.72
N GLN A 105 -4.90 -11.18 2.53
CA GLN A 105 -3.52 -11.60 2.29
C GLN A 105 -2.55 -10.44 2.46
N ALA A 106 -2.93 -9.27 1.97
CA ALA A 106 -2.07 -8.10 2.10
C ALA A 106 -1.82 -7.75 3.57
N CYS A 107 -2.86 -7.81 4.39
CA CYS A 107 -2.73 -7.52 5.81
C CYS A 107 -1.89 -8.56 6.52
N GLU A 108 -2.04 -9.82 6.16
CA GLU A 108 -1.24 -10.88 6.76
C GLU A 108 0.23 -10.73 6.42
N GLU A 109 0.52 -10.39 5.17
CA GLU A 109 1.91 -10.18 4.77
C GLU A 109 2.52 -8.96 5.44
N ALA A 110 1.74 -7.89 5.55
CA ALA A 110 2.22 -6.68 6.23
C ALA A 110 2.55 -6.98 7.69
N TRP A 111 1.74 -7.82 8.32
CA TRP A 111 1.95 -8.15 9.72
C TRP A 111 3.20 -8.98 9.96
N GLN A 112 3.63 -9.73 8.97
CA GLN A 112 4.87 -10.48 9.06
C GLN A 112 6.10 -9.57 8.91
N GLY A 113 5.90 -8.35 8.43
CA GLY A 113 6.97 -7.38 8.30
C GLY A 113 7.19 -6.99 6.85
N GLY A 114 7.94 -5.90 6.69
CA GLY A 114 8.25 -5.41 5.36
C GLY A 114 7.62 -4.07 5.10
N ILE A 115 8.28 -3.27 4.29
CA ILE A 115 7.82 -1.95 3.91
C ILE A 115 6.72 -2.09 2.86
N CYS A 116 5.59 -1.40 3.05
CA CYS A 116 4.52 -1.50 2.06
C CYS A 116 3.53 -0.35 2.16
N ILE A 117 2.84 -0.11 1.03
CA ILE A 117 1.63 0.70 0.98
C ILE A 117 0.53 -0.20 0.44
N ILE A 118 -0.58 -0.28 1.16
CA ILE A 118 -1.77 -1.01 0.72
C ILE A 118 -2.83 0.03 0.37
N TYR A 119 -3.34 -0.03 -0.85
CA TYR A 119 -4.35 0.93 -1.31
C TYR A 119 -5.67 0.23 -1.59
N CYS A 120 -6.73 0.69 -0.94
CA CYS A 120 -8.05 0.07 -1.05
C CYS A 120 -8.99 0.84 -1.96
N GLY A 121 -8.53 1.93 -2.58
CA GLY A 121 -9.40 2.77 -3.40
C GLY A 121 -9.98 3.91 -2.62
N ASN A 122 -10.52 4.89 -3.33
CA ASN A 122 -11.21 6.04 -2.75
C ASN A 122 -10.37 6.82 -1.74
N GLY A 123 -9.04 6.81 -1.95
CA GLY A 123 -8.15 7.55 -1.06
C GLY A 123 -7.90 6.89 0.27
N ILE A 124 -8.24 5.61 0.41
CA ILE A 124 -8.09 4.87 1.66
C ILE A 124 -6.96 3.85 1.53
N GLY A 125 -6.03 3.88 2.47
CA GLY A 125 -4.92 2.92 2.43
C GLY A 125 -4.23 2.77 3.76
N TYR A 126 -3.14 2.01 3.73
CA TYR A 126 -2.35 1.70 4.91
C TYR A 126 -0.87 1.76 4.53
N TYR A 127 -0.07 2.29 5.44
CA TYR A 127 1.38 2.41 5.25
C TYR A 127 2.11 1.73 6.38
N GLN A 128 3.19 1.03 6.03
CA GLN A 128 4.08 0.43 7.00
C GLN A 128 5.51 0.70 6.55
N GLY A 129 6.30 1.31 7.44
CA GLY A 129 7.68 1.65 7.12
C GLY A 129 8.66 0.60 7.59
N ASP A 130 9.95 0.97 7.57
CA ASP A 130 11.01 0.05 7.95
C ASP A 130 11.06 -0.12 9.46
N GLN A 131 11.30 -1.34 9.87
CA GLN A 131 11.42 -1.66 11.30
C GLN A 131 12.88 -1.48 11.70
N GLU A 132 13.18 -0.34 12.30
CA GLU A 132 14.56 -0.06 12.73
C GLU A 132 14.76 -0.37 14.20
N LYS A 133 13.83 0.08 15.03
CA LYS A 133 13.91 -0.14 16.47
C LYS A 133 12.53 -0.49 16.98
N GLY A 134 12.31 -1.75 17.26
CA GLY A 134 11.00 -2.20 17.73
C GLY A 134 10.00 -2.31 16.59
N ALA A 135 8.79 -1.87 16.81
CA ALA A 135 7.73 -2.00 15.82
C ALA A 135 7.93 -1.00 14.67
N PRO A 136 7.58 -1.39 13.44
CA PRO A 136 7.64 -0.44 12.32
C PRO A 136 6.61 0.66 12.48
N PRO A 137 6.87 1.84 11.88
CA PRO A 137 5.85 2.90 11.86
C PRO A 137 4.66 2.45 11.02
N ARG A 138 3.45 2.64 11.55
CA ARG A 138 2.23 2.22 10.89
C ARG A 138 1.22 3.34 10.88
N PHE A 139 0.64 3.60 9.71
CA PHE A 139 -0.34 4.67 9.56
C PHE A 139 -1.47 4.26 8.65
N MET A 140 -2.68 4.66 9.02
CA MET A 140 -3.79 4.66 8.10
C MET A 140 -3.64 5.87 7.18
N LEU A 141 -3.89 5.69 5.90
CA LEU A 141 -3.80 6.77 4.91
C LEU A 141 -5.20 7.14 4.45
N LEU A 142 -5.57 8.40 4.68
CA LEU A 142 -6.92 8.88 4.32
C LEU A 142 -6.76 10.18 3.56
N LYS A 143 -6.96 10.13 2.25
CA LYS A 143 -6.75 11.27 1.37
C LYS A 143 -7.67 12.43 1.70
N GLU A 144 -8.91 12.13 2.07
CA GLU A 144 -9.89 13.16 2.40
C GLU A 144 -10.47 12.89 3.77
N LYS A 145 -10.89 13.95 4.43
CA LYS A 145 -11.56 13.78 5.70
C LYS A 145 -12.78 12.92 5.49
N CYS A 146 -12.87 11.87 6.25
CA CYS A 146 -13.94 10.92 6.13
C CYS A 146 -14.69 10.85 7.45
N CYS A 147 -16.00 11.09 7.41
CA CYS A 147 -16.79 11.01 8.63
C CYS A 147 -16.88 9.59 9.16
N LYS A 148 -16.38 8.63 8.40
CA LYS A 148 -16.37 7.22 8.81
C LYS A 148 -15.10 6.82 9.52
N ILE A 149 -14.19 7.75 9.79
CA ILE A 149 -12.97 7.42 10.51
C ILE A 149 -13.34 6.86 11.88
N PRO A 150 -12.96 5.60 12.18
CA PRO A 150 -13.27 5.06 13.49
C PRO A 150 -12.52 5.84 14.57
N SER A 151 -13.18 6.10 15.68
CA SER A 151 -12.59 6.88 16.75
C SER A 151 -11.38 6.19 17.38
N ARG A 152 -11.14 4.93 17.04
CA ARG A 152 -10.04 4.16 17.63
C ARG A 152 -8.90 3.84 16.68
N ILE A 153 -8.84 4.50 15.59
CA ILE A 153 -7.70 4.33 14.70
C ILE A 153 -6.44 4.88 15.36
#